data_af5c1022621c58ec7ca6b0de8c887f28
#
_entry.id   af5c1022621c58ec7ca6b0de8c887f28
#
_cell.length_a   1.000
_cell.length_b   1.000
_cell.length_c   1.000
_cell.angle_alpha   90.00
_cell.angle_beta   90.00
_cell.angle_gamma   90.00
#
_symmetry.space_group_name_H-M   'P 1'
#
loop_
_entity.id
_entity.type
_entity.pdbx_description
1 polymer ?
#
loop_
_entity_poly.entity_id
_entity_poly.type
_entity_poly.pdbx_seq_one_letter_code
_entity_poly.pdbx_strand_id
1 'polypeptide(L)'
;MIKNIILDFGDIFIDLDKSATAKAMEKFGFSGLTTDLDTLFKEYEKGTISSVAFLNDVSRHFPTATRQDLIGAWNAILLDFPDKRLEFIEALAKENRYRLFLLSNTNDIHIEYVKQQMGMERFNRFKESFEVFYLSYEMGMRKPDTEIFEFVLEENKLVAGETFFVDDTKENTDTAASIGINTWNLNVGKEDITQLKSYL
;
A
#
# COMPACT_ATOMS: atom_id res chain seq x y z
N MET A 1 -14.47 -4.49 21.82
CA MET A 1 -15.27 -3.92 20.71
C MET A 1 -14.34 -3.08 19.83
N ILE A 2 -14.34 -3.27 18.53
CA ILE A 2 -13.49 -2.53 17.59
C ILE A 2 -13.93 -1.07 17.52
N LYS A 3 -12.98 -0.17 17.58
CA LYS A 3 -13.15 1.30 17.49
C LYS A 3 -12.33 1.90 16.34
N ASN A 4 -11.21 1.25 15.98
CA ASN A 4 -10.27 1.75 15.00
C ASN A 4 -10.07 0.71 13.90
N ILE A 5 -9.96 1.17 12.65
CA ILE A 5 -9.72 0.31 11.50
C ILE A 5 -8.53 0.88 10.72
N ILE A 6 -7.52 0.06 10.51
CA ILE A 6 -6.36 0.35 9.67
C ILE A 6 -6.51 -0.49 8.41
N LEU A 7 -6.42 0.13 7.24
CA LEU A 7 -6.62 -0.51 5.95
C LEU A 7 -5.37 -0.34 5.08
N ASP A 8 -4.90 -1.43 4.46
CA ASP A 8 -3.92 -1.33 3.40
C ASP A 8 -4.55 -0.74 2.14
N PHE A 9 -3.73 -0.43 1.13
CA PHE A 9 -4.16 0.15 -0.14
C PHE A 9 -4.16 -0.86 -1.29
N GLY A 10 -3.01 -1.52 -1.52
CA GLY A 10 -2.84 -2.50 -2.58
C GLY A 10 -3.70 -3.75 -2.38
N ASP A 11 -4.33 -4.26 -3.43
CA ASP A 11 -5.28 -5.39 -3.39
C ASP A 11 -6.47 -5.24 -2.41
N ILE A 12 -6.47 -4.17 -1.60
CA ILE A 12 -7.61 -3.80 -0.76
C ILE A 12 -8.53 -2.78 -1.48
N PHE A 13 -7.95 -1.71 -2.01
CA PHE A 13 -8.69 -0.68 -2.75
C PHE A 13 -8.33 -0.64 -4.23
N ILE A 14 -7.05 -0.72 -4.58
CA ILE A 14 -6.55 -0.77 -5.96
C ILE A 14 -6.12 -2.20 -6.29
N ASP A 15 -6.58 -2.73 -7.41
CA ASP A 15 -6.16 -4.06 -7.87
C ASP A 15 -4.69 -4.04 -8.33
N LEU A 16 -3.94 -5.12 -8.07
CA LEU A 16 -2.54 -5.25 -8.44
C LEU A 16 -2.28 -6.46 -9.35
N ASP A 17 -1.44 -6.29 -10.38
CA ASP A 17 -0.75 -7.41 -11.03
C ASP A 17 0.70 -7.47 -10.53
N LYS A 18 0.95 -8.25 -9.48
CA LYS A 18 2.27 -8.42 -8.86
C LYS A 18 3.34 -8.98 -9.82
N SER A 19 2.94 -9.50 -10.98
CA SER A 19 3.86 -9.99 -12.01
C SER A 19 4.19 -8.96 -13.10
N ALA A 20 3.42 -7.88 -13.20
CA ALA A 20 3.49 -6.96 -14.34
C ALA A 20 4.82 -6.22 -14.46
N THR A 21 5.39 -5.74 -13.35
CA THR A 21 6.70 -5.09 -13.34
C THR A 21 7.79 -6.01 -13.86
N ALA A 22 7.84 -7.26 -13.37
CA ALA A 22 8.81 -8.25 -13.81
C ALA A 22 8.67 -8.53 -15.32
N LYS A 23 7.45 -8.79 -15.79
CA LYS A 23 7.14 -9.03 -17.22
C LYS A 23 7.55 -7.83 -18.10
N ALA A 24 7.25 -6.61 -17.66
CA ALA A 24 7.60 -5.40 -18.41
C ALA A 24 9.12 -5.19 -18.51
N MET A 25 9.89 -5.72 -17.53
CA MET A 25 11.33 -5.59 -17.49
C MET A 25 12.09 -6.75 -18.18
N GLU A 26 11.43 -7.87 -18.53
CA GLU A 26 12.06 -9.01 -19.22
C GLU A 26 12.78 -8.59 -20.49
N LYS A 27 12.19 -7.72 -21.31
CA LYS A 27 12.80 -7.21 -22.54
C LYS A 27 14.09 -6.39 -22.34
N PHE A 28 14.33 -5.95 -21.10
CA PHE A 28 15.56 -5.24 -20.70
C PHE A 28 16.54 -6.13 -19.95
N GLY A 29 16.26 -7.44 -19.86
CA GLY A 29 17.17 -8.43 -19.27
C GLY A 29 16.83 -8.77 -17.81
N PHE A 30 15.66 -8.39 -17.28
CA PHE A 30 15.24 -8.87 -15.95
C PHE A 30 15.01 -10.38 -16.00
N SER A 31 15.71 -11.11 -15.15
CA SER A 31 15.62 -12.58 -15.03
C SER A 31 15.26 -13.06 -13.62
N GLY A 32 15.00 -12.12 -12.71
CA GLY A 32 14.61 -12.40 -11.34
C GLY A 32 15.06 -11.31 -10.37
N LEU A 33 14.43 -11.29 -9.20
CA LEU A 33 14.75 -10.33 -8.15
C LEU A 33 16.09 -10.72 -7.47
N THR A 34 17.08 -9.87 -7.59
CA THR A 34 18.36 -10.02 -6.87
C THR A 34 18.27 -9.38 -5.49
N THR A 35 19.16 -9.75 -4.57
CA THR A 35 19.24 -9.13 -3.24
C THR A 35 19.43 -7.61 -3.31
N ASP A 36 20.24 -7.13 -4.27
CA ASP A 36 20.51 -5.70 -4.45
C ASP A 36 19.27 -4.94 -4.90
N LEU A 37 18.49 -5.51 -5.86
CA LEU A 37 17.24 -4.93 -6.30
C LEU A 37 16.16 -4.97 -5.21
N ASP A 38 16.06 -6.05 -4.46
CA ASP A 38 15.13 -6.17 -3.34
C ASP A 38 15.42 -5.11 -2.25
N THR A 39 16.69 -4.94 -1.93
CA THR A 39 17.14 -3.90 -0.98
C THR A 39 16.79 -2.50 -1.50
N LEU A 40 17.13 -2.22 -2.77
CA LEU A 40 16.84 -0.94 -3.41
C LEU A 40 15.34 -0.61 -3.41
N PHE A 41 14.49 -1.59 -3.69
CA PHE A 41 13.02 -1.43 -3.68
C PHE A 41 12.50 -1.13 -2.28
N LYS A 42 13.00 -1.84 -1.25
CA LYS A 42 12.64 -1.61 0.16
C LYS A 42 13.11 -0.24 0.67
N GLU A 43 14.31 0.20 0.28
CA GLU A 43 14.80 1.54 0.61
C GLU A 43 13.95 2.63 -0.03
N TYR A 44 13.50 2.42 -1.26
CA TYR A 44 12.61 3.35 -1.94
C TYR A 44 11.21 3.38 -1.31
N GLU A 45 10.64 2.24 -0.93
CA GLU A 45 9.39 2.17 -0.18
C GLU A 45 9.47 2.81 1.21
N LYS A 46 10.66 2.81 1.84
CA LYS A 46 10.91 3.53 3.09
C LYS A 46 11.19 5.04 2.88
N GLY A 47 11.33 5.50 1.63
CA GLY A 47 11.66 6.90 1.34
C GLY A 47 13.08 7.30 1.75
N THR A 48 13.97 6.34 2.07
CA THR A 48 15.39 6.61 2.40
C THR A 48 16.17 7.07 1.20
N ILE A 49 15.68 6.80 0.00
CA ILE A 49 16.22 7.28 -1.27
C ILE A 49 15.12 8.01 -2.07
N SER A 50 15.51 9.06 -2.80
CA SER A 50 14.58 9.79 -3.66
C SER A 50 14.26 9.01 -4.94
N SER A 51 13.14 9.35 -5.63
CA SER A 51 12.79 8.78 -6.94
C SER A 51 13.88 8.97 -7.99
N VAL A 52 14.63 10.08 -7.92
CA VAL A 52 15.75 10.33 -8.83
C VAL A 52 16.88 9.35 -8.56
N ALA A 53 17.26 9.13 -7.29
CA ALA A 53 18.27 8.17 -6.90
C ALA A 53 17.83 6.75 -7.26
N PHE A 54 16.62 6.37 -6.89
CA PHE A 54 16.01 5.07 -7.24
C PHE A 54 16.12 4.76 -8.73
N LEU A 55 15.62 5.66 -9.59
CA LEU A 55 15.65 5.45 -11.04
C LEU A 55 17.06 5.44 -11.61
N ASN A 56 18.00 6.20 -11.05
CA ASN A 56 19.41 6.15 -11.45
C ASN A 56 20.05 4.81 -11.10
N ASP A 57 19.75 4.25 -9.92
CA ASP A 57 20.30 2.98 -9.48
C ASP A 57 19.67 1.81 -10.26
N VAL A 58 18.35 1.79 -10.46
CA VAL A 58 17.68 0.80 -11.33
C VAL A 58 18.24 0.85 -12.76
N SER A 59 18.53 2.05 -13.32
CA SER A 59 19.08 2.18 -14.67
C SER A 59 20.47 1.55 -14.84
N ARG A 60 21.26 1.43 -13.76
CA ARG A 60 22.55 0.72 -13.81
C ARG A 60 22.39 -0.78 -14.01
N HIS A 61 21.32 -1.35 -13.48
CA HIS A 61 20.98 -2.76 -13.69
C HIS A 61 20.38 -3.00 -15.09
N PHE A 62 19.72 -1.99 -15.68
CA PHE A 62 19.03 -2.08 -16.98
C PHE A 62 19.45 -0.96 -17.93
N PRO A 63 20.70 -0.96 -18.43
CA PRO A 63 21.25 0.17 -19.18
C PRO A 63 20.60 0.41 -20.54
N THR A 64 19.82 -0.55 -21.06
CA THR A 64 19.07 -0.42 -22.33
C THR A 64 17.67 0.16 -22.13
N ALA A 65 17.18 0.24 -20.90
CA ALA A 65 15.89 0.83 -20.59
C ALA A 65 16.02 2.35 -20.45
N THR A 66 15.10 3.08 -21.08
CA THR A 66 14.98 4.52 -20.84
C THR A 66 14.32 4.77 -19.47
N ARG A 67 14.50 5.97 -18.90
CA ARG A 67 13.82 6.37 -17.67
C ARG A 67 12.30 6.18 -17.75
N GLN A 68 11.70 6.47 -18.89
CA GLN A 68 10.27 6.29 -19.14
C GLN A 68 9.86 4.81 -19.12
N ASP A 69 10.70 3.93 -19.67
CA ASP A 69 10.48 2.47 -19.59
C ASP A 69 10.50 1.97 -18.15
N LEU A 70 11.45 2.45 -17.34
CA LEU A 70 11.56 2.08 -15.92
C LEU A 70 10.33 2.54 -15.12
N ILE A 71 9.89 3.79 -15.30
CA ILE A 71 8.68 4.33 -14.65
C ILE A 71 7.44 3.56 -15.09
N GLY A 72 7.31 3.28 -16.40
CA GLY A 72 6.19 2.52 -16.94
C GLY A 72 6.13 1.10 -16.39
N ALA A 73 7.28 0.42 -16.32
CA ALA A 73 7.38 -0.93 -15.74
C ALA A 73 7.10 -0.94 -14.23
N TRP A 74 7.58 0.08 -13.51
CA TRP A 74 7.32 0.22 -12.08
C TRP A 74 5.83 0.40 -11.78
N ASN A 75 5.15 1.24 -12.55
CA ASN A 75 3.72 1.50 -12.41
C ASN A 75 2.82 0.39 -12.99
N ALA A 76 3.36 -0.54 -13.79
CA ALA A 76 2.57 -1.60 -14.43
C ALA A 76 1.87 -2.53 -13.42
N ILE A 77 2.34 -2.60 -12.18
CA ILE A 77 1.70 -3.34 -11.08
C ILE A 77 0.32 -2.78 -10.71
N LEU A 78 0.11 -1.46 -10.92
CA LEU A 78 -1.11 -0.77 -10.50
C LEU A 78 -2.19 -0.92 -11.59
N LEU A 79 -3.31 -1.52 -11.21
CA LEU A 79 -4.45 -1.74 -12.09
C LEU A 79 -5.60 -0.78 -11.76
N ASP A 80 -6.83 -1.29 -11.78
CA ASP A 80 -8.03 -0.50 -11.55
C ASP A 80 -8.30 -0.25 -10.06
N PHE A 81 -8.94 0.88 -9.79
CA PHE A 81 -9.51 1.20 -8.47
C PHE A 81 -11.04 1.16 -8.62
N PRO A 82 -11.72 0.06 -8.24
CA PRO A 82 -13.16 -0.11 -8.45
C PRO A 82 -14.01 0.92 -7.68
N ASP A 83 -15.00 1.51 -8.35
CA ASP A 83 -15.91 2.51 -7.74
C ASP A 83 -16.59 1.98 -6.48
N LYS A 84 -17.00 0.71 -6.48
CA LYS A 84 -17.63 0.07 -5.31
C LYS A 84 -16.81 0.16 -4.02
N ARG A 85 -15.47 0.14 -4.13
CA ARG A 85 -14.56 0.25 -2.98
C ARG A 85 -14.45 1.69 -2.48
N LEU A 86 -14.49 2.68 -3.39
CA LEU A 86 -14.57 4.09 -3.02
C LEU A 86 -15.90 4.40 -2.32
N GLU A 87 -17.01 4.00 -2.93
CA GLU A 87 -18.35 4.17 -2.34
C GLU A 87 -18.46 3.51 -0.96
N PHE A 88 -17.87 2.32 -0.81
CA PHE A 88 -17.83 1.60 0.46
C PHE A 88 -17.10 2.37 1.55
N ILE A 89 -15.87 2.85 1.28
CA ILE A 89 -15.10 3.56 2.31
C ILE A 89 -15.72 4.91 2.65
N GLU A 90 -16.26 5.63 1.68
CA GLU A 90 -17.01 6.87 1.93
C GLU A 90 -18.26 6.61 2.80
N ALA A 91 -18.99 5.52 2.54
CA ALA A 91 -20.13 5.14 3.35
C ALA A 91 -19.72 4.78 4.78
N LEU A 92 -18.62 4.01 4.93
CA LEU A 92 -18.10 3.64 6.24
C LEU A 92 -17.63 4.87 7.03
N ALA A 93 -16.95 5.82 6.39
CA ALA A 93 -16.53 7.08 7.01
C ALA A 93 -17.73 7.92 7.48
N LYS A 94 -18.78 8.01 6.67
CA LYS A 94 -20.03 8.75 7.01
C LYS A 94 -20.79 8.17 8.22
N GLU A 95 -20.62 6.88 8.50
CA GLU A 95 -21.22 6.26 9.70
C GLU A 95 -20.64 6.82 11.00
N ASN A 96 -19.43 7.37 10.95
CA ASN A 96 -18.71 7.97 12.10
C ASN A 96 -18.64 7.03 13.33
N ARG A 97 -18.61 5.72 13.06
CA ARG A 97 -18.58 4.66 14.09
C ARG A 97 -17.17 4.23 14.44
N TYR A 98 -16.26 4.32 13.46
CA TYR A 98 -14.87 3.90 13.56
C TYR A 98 -13.95 5.05 13.18
N ARG A 99 -12.78 5.11 13.80
CA ARG A 99 -11.65 5.89 13.31
C ARG A 99 -10.99 5.10 12.17
N LEU A 100 -10.79 5.73 11.03
CA LEU A 100 -10.29 5.06 9.83
C LEU A 100 -8.88 5.57 9.49
N PHE A 101 -7.96 4.65 9.24
CA PHE A 101 -6.57 4.93 8.90
C PHE A 101 -6.18 4.15 7.65
N LEU A 102 -5.44 4.77 6.74
CA LEU A 102 -4.74 4.04 5.68
C LEU A 102 -3.30 3.78 6.13
N LEU A 103 -2.77 2.58 5.84
CA LEU A 103 -1.36 2.24 6.09
C LEU A 103 -0.82 1.42 4.91
N SER A 104 -0.11 2.07 3.99
CA SER A 104 0.33 1.48 2.73
C SER A 104 1.85 1.47 2.58
N ASN A 105 2.40 0.31 2.17
CA ASN A 105 3.75 0.26 1.58
C ASN A 105 3.66 0.76 0.14
N THR A 106 4.26 1.91 -0.13
CA THR A 106 4.18 2.57 -1.44
C THR A 106 5.34 3.57 -1.61
N ASN A 107 5.28 4.34 -2.68
CA ASN A 107 6.29 5.35 -3.04
C ASN A 107 5.64 6.49 -3.84
N ASP A 108 6.36 7.60 -4.01
CA ASP A 108 5.83 8.78 -4.68
C ASP A 108 5.52 8.56 -6.17
N ILE A 109 6.30 7.72 -6.89
CA ILE A 109 6.02 7.39 -8.31
C ILE A 109 4.65 6.70 -8.43
N HIS A 110 4.36 5.74 -7.55
CA HIS A 110 3.06 5.05 -7.52
C HIS A 110 1.92 6.00 -7.15
N ILE A 111 2.09 6.82 -6.10
CA ILE A 111 1.04 7.74 -5.65
C ILE A 111 0.73 8.79 -6.72
N GLU A 112 1.74 9.35 -7.38
CA GLU A 112 1.51 10.29 -8.49
C GLU A 112 0.82 9.63 -9.68
N TYR A 113 1.17 8.39 -10.00
CA TYR A 113 0.47 7.63 -11.04
C TYR A 113 -0.99 7.38 -10.69
N VAL A 114 -1.27 6.95 -9.44
CA VAL A 114 -2.66 6.74 -8.96
C VAL A 114 -3.47 8.03 -9.04
N LYS A 115 -2.93 9.18 -8.61
CA LYS A 115 -3.58 10.49 -8.75
C LYS A 115 -3.92 10.83 -10.20
N GLN A 116 -3.01 10.52 -11.13
CA GLN A 116 -3.24 10.74 -12.55
C GLN A 116 -4.33 9.84 -13.13
N GLN A 117 -4.35 8.54 -12.73
CA GLN A 117 -5.33 7.57 -13.22
C GLN A 117 -6.74 7.80 -12.64
N MET A 118 -6.81 8.05 -11.34
CA MET A 118 -8.09 8.31 -10.65
C MET A 118 -8.67 9.70 -10.95
N GLY A 119 -7.80 10.69 -11.22
CA GLY A 119 -8.12 12.10 -11.15
C GLY A 119 -8.12 12.63 -9.71
N MET A 120 -7.72 13.89 -9.56
CA MET A 120 -7.54 14.51 -8.23
C MET A 120 -8.82 14.55 -7.38
N GLU A 121 -9.98 14.77 -7.99
CA GLU A 121 -11.25 14.79 -7.27
C GLU A 121 -11.51 13.45 -6.58
N ARG A 122 -11.41 12.35 -7.33
CA ARG A 122 -11.67 10.99 -6.85
C ARG A 122 -10.61 10.56 -5.80
N PHE A 123 -9.33 10.92 -6.04
CA PHE A 123 -8.26 10.67 -5.08
C PHE A 123 -8.48 11.41 -3.75
N ASN A 124 -8.90 12.69 -3.81
CA ASN A 124 -9.20 13.48 -2.61
C ASN A 124 -10.38 12.88 -1.82
N ARG A 125 -11.47 12.49 -2.49
CA ARG A 125 -12.60 11.81 -1.85
C ARG A 125 -12.14 10.53 -1.12
N PHE A 126 -11.28 9.74 -1.74
CA PHE A 126 -10.68 8.56 -1.10
C PHE A 126 -9.87 8.95 0.14
N LYS A 127 -8.93 9.89 -0.02
CA LYS A 127 -8.06 10.34 1.08
C LYS A 127 -8.85 10.92 2.25
N GLU A 128 -9.87 11.72 1.99
CA GLU A 128 -10.73 12.36 2.99
C GLU A 128 -11.62 11.38 3.77
N SER A 129 -11.71 10.11 3.32
CA SER A 129 -12.40 9.05 4.06
C SER A 129 -11.61 8.56 5.28
N PHE A 130 -10.33 8.93 5.41
CA PHE A 130 -9.44 8.52 6.50
C PHE A 130 -9.08 9.69 7.40
N GLU A 131 -8.96 9.42 8.70
CA GLU A 131 -8.45 10.39 9.67
C GLU A 131 -6.97 10.69 9.41
N VAL A 132 -6.17 9.64 9.12
CA VAL A 132 -4.77 9.76 8.71
C VAL A 132 -4.49 8.80 7.54
N PHE A 133 -3.69 9.29 6.59
CA PHE A 133 -3.32 8.59 5.37
C PHE A 133 -1.80 8.34 5.41
N TYR A 134 -1.40 7.18 5.98
CA TYR A 134 -0.01 6.80 6.19
C TYR A 134 0.58 6.13 4.95
N LEU A 135 1.68 6.71 4.44
CA LEU A 135 2.43 6.19 3.31
C LEU A 135 3.87 5.88 3.77
N SER A 136 4.32 4.66 3.57
CA SER A 136 5.61 4.17 4.09
C SER A 136 6.79 5.08 3.77
N TYR A 137 6.86 5.61 2.54
CA TYR A 137 7.96 6.48 2.11
C TYR A 137 7.96 7.86 2.79
N GLU A 138 6.82 8.32 3.33
CA GLU A 138 6.74 9.56 4.14
C GLU A 138 7.09 9.29 5.61
N MET A 139 6.91 8.04 6.07
CA MET A 139 7.13 7.62 7.45
C MET A 139 8.58 7.18 7.73
N GLY A 140 9.34 6.80 6.72
CA GLY A 140 10.64 6.14 6.89
C GLY A 140 10.56 4.69 7.37
N MET A 141 9.37 4.10 7.37
CA MET A 141 9.06 2.77 7.90
C MET A 141 8.24 1.97 6.88
N ARG A 142 8.23 0.64 6.98
CA ARG A 142 7.41 -0.21 6.12
C ARG A 142 6.90 -1.45 6.86
N LYS A 143 5.77 -1.96 6.46
CA LYS A 143 5.30 -3.30 6.83
C LYS A 143 6.21 -4.36 6.18
N PRO A 144 6.53 -5.50 6.81
CA PRO A 144 5.96 -5.98 8.08
C PRO A 144 6.78 -5.59 9.33
N ASP A 145 7.66 -4.59 9.27
CA ASP A 145 8.43 -4.18 10.46
C ASP A 145 7.44 -3.78 11.59
N THR A 146 7.61 -4.30 12.81
CA THR A 146 6.69 -4.07 13.95
C THR A 146 6.56 -2.58 14.28
N GLU A 147 7.65 -1.85 14.15
CA GLU A 147 7.78 -0.43 14.47
C GLU A 147 6.74 0.46 13.75
N ILE A 148 6.33 0.11 12.52
CA ILE A 148 5.34 0.92 11.79
C ILE A 148 3.94 0.79 12.42
N PHE A 149 3.59 -0.39 12.93
CA PHE A 149 2.31 -0.62 13.62
C PHE A 149 2.32 0.04 15.00
N GLU A 150 3.41 -0.11 15.75
CA GLU A 150 3.60 0.55 17.06
C GLU A 150 3.51 2.07 16.89
N PHE A 151 4.18 2.65 15.90
CA PHE A 151 4.09 4.08 15.58
C PHE A 151 2.64 4.52 15.34
N VAL A 152 1.88 3.81 14.50
CA VAL A 152 0.47 4.17 14.21
C VAL A 152 -0.39 4.08 15.47
N LEU A 153 -0.19 3.06 16.32
CA LEU A 153 -0.91 2.93 17.59
C LEU A 153 -0.59 4.09 18.55
N GLU A 154 0.68 4.40 18.74
CA GLU A 154 1.14 5.43 19.69
C GLU A 154 0.74 6.84 19.23
N GLU A 155 1.01 7.19 17.97
CA GLU A 155 0.73 8.53 17.42
C GLU A 155 -0.76 8.87 17.52
N ASN A 156 -1.62 7.89 17.28
CA ASN A 156 -3.07 8.10 17.31
C ASN A 156 -3.72 7.67 18.64
N LYS A 157 -2.95 7.24 19.63
CA LYS A 157 -3.43 6.78 20.93
C LYS A 157 -4.45 5.64 20.81
N LEU A 158 -4.15 4.67 19.91
CA LEU A 158 -5.01 3.51 19.69
C LEU A 158 -4.68 2.38 20.66
N VAL A 159 -5.70 1.62 21.03
CA VAL A 159 -5.54 0.37 21.81
C VAL A 159 -5.52 -0.79 20.83
N ALA A 160 -4.47 -1.61 20.83
CA ALA A 160 -4.29 -2.70 19.88
C ALA A 160 -5.52 -3.63 19.83
N GLY A 161 -6.04 -4.09 20.99
CA GLY A 161 -7.21 -4.96 21.08
C GLY A 161 -8.56 -4.31 20.65
N GLU A 162 -8.59 -2.98 20.45
CA GLU A 162 -9.72 -2.23 19.91
C GLU A 162 -9.49 -1.80 18.45
N THR A 163 -8.38 -2.26 17.85
CA THR A 163 -7.96 -1.93 16.47
C THR A 163 -8.07 -3.17 15.58
N PHE A 164 -8.54 -2.96 14.36
CA PHE A 164 -8.67 -4.00 13.34
C PHE A 164 -7.86 -3.61 12.10
N PHE A 165 -6.98 -4.49 11.64
CA PHE A 165 -6.12 -4.26 10.48
C PHE A 165 -6.48 -5.22 9.35
N VAL A 166 -6.59 -4.68 8.12
CA VAL A 166 -6.88 -5.45 6.91
C VAL A 166 -5.74 -5.27 5.92
N ASP A 167 -5.19 -6.38 5.48
CA ASP A 167 -4.10 -6.43 4.49
C ASP A 167 -4.15 -7.78 3.74
N ASP A 168 -3.78 -7.81 2.47
CA ASP A 168 -3.73 -9.03 1.68
C ASP A 168 -2.47 -9.88 1.96
N THR A 169 -1.41 -9.24 2.46
CA THR A 169 -0.13 -9.86 2.75
C THR A 169 -0.12 -10.47 4.16
N LYS A 170 -0.03 -11.81 4.19
CA LYS A 170 -0.08 -12.55 5.46
C LYS A 170 0.99 -12.13 6.46
N GLU A 171 2.20 -11.84 6.02
CA GLU A 171 3.30 -11.42 6.89
C GLU A 171 2.97 -10.11 7.63
N ASN A 172 2.29 -9.17 6.96
CA ASN A 172 1.84 -7.92 7.56
C ASN A 172 0.79 -8.17 8.65
N THR A 173 -0.21 -9.02 8.35
CA THR A 173 -1.27 -9.34 9.32
C THR A 173 -0.75 -10.17 10.49
N ASP A 174 0.20 -11.10 10.28
CA ASP A 174 0.83 -11.88 11.35
C ASP A 174 1.61 -10.97 12.31
N THR A 175 2.38 -9.99 11.77
CA THR A 175 3.11 -9.03 12.60
C THR A 175 2.15 -8.15 13.40
N ALA A 176 1.11 -7.60 12.79
CA ALA A 176 0.12 -6.80 13.50
C ALA A 176 -0.59 -7.60 14.60
N ALA A 177 -0.93 -8.88 14.32
CA ALA A 177 -1.53 -9.77 15.32
C ALA A 177 -0.60 -10.06 16.50
N SER A 178 0.72 -10.16 16.26
CA SER A 178 1.71 -10.43 17.31
C SER A 178 1.78 -9.35 18.39
N ILE A 179 1.35 -8.14 18.08
CA ILE A 179 1.26 -7.01 19.03
C ILE A 179 -0.18 -6.74 19.52
N GLY A 180 -1.10 -7.68 19.26
CA GLY A 180 -2.46 -7.65 19.79
C GLY A 180 -3.50 -6.90 18.94
N ILE A 181 -3.17 -6.50 17.72
CA ILE A 181 -4.13 -5.95 16.76
C ILE A 181 -4.99 -7.10 16.20
N ASN A 182 -6.31 -6.91 16.10
CA ASN A 182 -7.17 -7.86 15.40
C ASN A 182 -6.94 -7.74 13.89
N THR A 183 -6.89 -8.85 13.16
CA THR A 183 -6.50 -8.81 11.75
C THR A 183 -7.45 -9.60 10.84
N TRP A 184 -7.57 -9.13 9.60
CA TRP A 184 -8.14 -9.88 8.51
C TRP A 184 -7.13 -9.92 7.36
N ASN A 185 -6.60 -11.12 7.08
CA ASN A 185 -5.80 -11.35 5.87
C ASN A 185 -6.75 -11.60 4.71
N LEU A 186 -7.02 -10.55 3.93
CA LEU A 186 -7.97 -10.60 2.81
C LEU A 186 -7.45 -11.49 1.69
N ASN A 187 -8.26 -12.47 1.27
CA ASN A 187 -7.90 -13.40 0.21
C ASN A 187 -8.28 -12.83 -1.16
N VAL A 188 -7.31 -12.23 -1.84
CA VAL A 188 -7.49 -11.58 -3.16
C VAL A 188 -8.15 -12.53 -4.17
N GLY A 189 -9.14 -12.02 -4.89
CA GLY A 189 -9.91 -12.78 -5.88
C GLY A 189 -11.03 -13.66 -5.30
N LYS A 190 -11.12 -13.82 -3.96
CA LYS A 190 -12.23 -14.50 -3.29
C LYS A 190 -13.00 -13.59 -2.36
N GLU A 191 -12.33 -12.64 -1.77
CA GLU A 191 -12.88 -11.67 -0.81
C GLU A 191 -12.70 -10.25 -1.31
N ASP A 192 -13.48 -9.31 -0.76
CA ASP A 192 -13.42 -7.91 -1.12
C ASP A 192 -13.65 -7.06 0.13
N ILE A 193 -13.00 -5.90 0.21
CA ILE A 193 -13.09 -5.00 1.38
C ILE A 193 -14.53 -4.58 1.72
N THR A 194 -15.44 -4.61 0.76
CA THR A 194 -16.86 -4.32 0.98
C THR A 194 -17.54 -5.30 1.94
N GLN A 195 -16.90 -6.45 2.24
CA GLN A 195 -17.35 -7.46 3.20
C GLN A 195 -16.89 -7.17 4.64
N LEU A 196 -16.11 -6.11 4.87
CA LEU A 196 -15.47 -5.78 6.17
C LEU A 196 -16.43 -5.90 7.36
N LYS A 197 -17.67 -5.44 7.21
CA LYS A 197 -18.65 -5.45 8.32
C LYS A 197 -19.00 -6.85 8.83
N SER A 198 -18.76 -7.90 8.06
CA SER A 198 -18.97 -9.29 8.51
C SER A 198 -17.83 -9.83 9.37
N TYR A 199 -16.72 -9.10 9.47
CA TYR A 199 -15.53 -9.45 10.26
C TYR A 199 -15.39 -8.63 11.54
N LEU A 200 -16.22 -7.59 11.73
CA LEU A 200 -16.24 -6.69 12.90
C LEU A 200 -17.34 -7.14 13.90
#